data_0632b27aefae4b3aee3902651bfcbc9b
#
_entry.id   0632b27aefae4b3aee3902651bfcbc9b
#
_cell.length_a   1.000
_cell.length_b   1.000
_cell.length_c   1.000
_cell.angle_alpha   90.00
_cell.angle_beta   90.00
_cell.angle_gamma   90.00
#
_symmetry.space_group_name_H-M   'P 1'
#
loop_
_entity.id
_entity.type
_entity.pdbx_description
1 polymer ?
#
loop_
_entity_poly.entity_id
_entity_poly.type
_entity_poly.pdbx_seq_one_letter_code
_entity_poly.pdbx_strand_id
1 'polypeptide(L)'
;MHWTIIGGGLQGTTIAIQLRELGLSRDKLTIIDPYATLCEQFNDFSHRISMPYLRSPIVHHIHPNPFHLKQFAKVQQYAHGTYGQYQRPQTDMFMHHVHEQVHHYDLNENHIQGYVEALAKKDGQWQIQLNDNQVIHTDCVILANGCTQAI
;
A
#
# COMPACT_ATOMS: atom_id res chain seq x y z
N MET A 1 16.20 4.25 -13.22
CA MET A 1 16.24 3.14 -12.23
C MET A 1 14.82 2.71 -11.94
N HIS A 2 14.52 1.45 -12.15
CA HIS A 2 13.19 0.87 -11.92
C HIS A 2 13.10 0.25 -10.53
N TRP A 3 12.01 0.54 -9.82
CA TRP A 3 11.74 0.05 -8.46
C TRP A 3 10.55 -0.90 -8.46
N THR A 4 10.69 -2.02 -7.80
CA THR A 4 9.59 -2.98 -7.61
C THR A 4 9.37 -3.22 -6.13
N ILE A 5 8.12 -3.07 -5.69
CA ILE A 5 7.68 -3.36 -4.33
C ILE A 5 6.94 -4.69 -4.36
N ILE A 6 7.38 -5.63 -3.53
CA ILE A 6 6.70 -6.92 -3.34
C ILE A 6 5.84 -6.79 -2.09
N GLY A 7 4.54 -6.75 -2.28
CA GLY A 7 3.54 -6.52 -1.26
C GLY A 7 2.77 -5.22 -1.48
N GLY A 8 1.47 -5.32 -1.71
CA GLY A 8 0.54 -4.21 -1.95
C GLY A 8 -0.39 -3.92 -0.77
N GLY A 9 0.05 -4.28 0.45
CA GLY A 9 -0.64 -3.91 1.67
C GLY A 9 -0.40 -2.47 2.09
N LEU A 10 -0.70 -2.13 3.35
CA LEU A 10 -0.53 -0.76 3.86
C LEU A 10 0.92 -0.28 3.74
N GLN A 11 1.89 -1.13 4.08
CA GLN A 11 3.30 -0.76 4.04
C GLN A 11 3.78 -0.54 2.62
N GLY A 12 3.49 -1.47 1.71
CA GLY A 12 3.89 -1.35 0.30
C GLY A 12 3.26 -0.13 -0.37
N THR A 13 1.98 0.13 -0.11
CA THR A 13 1.28 1.30 -0.61
C THR A 13 1.87 2.60 -0.05
N THR A 14 2.19 2.64 1.24
CA THR A 14 2.85 3.79 1.87
C THR A 14 4.21 4.08 1.23
N ILE A 15 5.02 3.05 0.99
CA ILE A 15 6.31 3.19 0.32
C ILE A 15 6.14 3.70 -1.11
N ALA A 16 5.15 3.17 -1.83
CA ALA A 16 4.85 3.62 -3.20
C ALA A 16 4.51 5.11 -3.25
N ILE A 17 3.65 5.58 -2.35
CA ILE A 17 3.31 7.01 -2.24
C ILE A 17 4.56 7.84 -1.92
N GLN A 18 5.38 7.39 -0.97
CA GLN A 18 6.62 8.07 -0.60
C GLN A 18 7.57 8.19 -1.79
N LEU A 19 7.76 7.12 -2.55
CA LEU A 19 8.61 7.16 -3.73
C LEU A 19 8.09 8.14 -4.80
N ARG A 20 6.77 8.16 -5.00
CA ARG A 20 6.14 9.09 -5.93
C ARG A 20 6.28 10.56 -5.47
N GLU A 21 6.11 10.82 -4.19
CA GLU A 21 6.32 12.16 -3.61
C GLU A 21 7.78 12.62 -3.72
N LEU A 22 8.72 11.68 -3.64
CA LEU A 22 10.15 11.98 -3.83
C LEU A 22 10.55 12.14 -5.30
N GLY A 23 9.59 12.04 -6.24
CA GLY A 23 9.81 12.32 -7.64
C GLY A 23 10.03 11.10 -8.53
N LEU A 24 9.85 9.87 -8.02
CA LEU A 24 9.91 8.69 -8.87
C LEU A 24 8.75 8.73 -9.87
N SER A 25 9.08 8.64 -11.17
CA SER A 25 8.05 8.66 -12.20
C SER A 25 7.22 7.38 -12.22
N ARG A 26 5.97 7.50 -12.67
CA ARG A 26 5.01 6.41 -12.67
C ARG A 26 5.51 5.16 -13.42
N ASP A 27 6.17 5.34 -14.54
CA ASP A 27 6.70 4.26 -15.36
C ASP A 27 7.91 3.53 -14.76
N LYS A 28 8.44 4.02 -13.63
CA LYS A 28 9.59 3.45 -12.92
C LYS A 28 9.22 2.68 -11.66
N LEU A 29 7.93 2.43 -11.42
CA LEU A 29 7.42 1.75 -10.24
C LEU A 29 6.53 0.57 -10.64
N THR A 30 6.75 -0.57 -9.98
CA THR A 30 5.88 -1.75 -10.05
C THR A 30 5.56 -2.22 -8.64
N ILE A 31 4.31 -2.60 -8.39
CA ILE A 31 3.85 -3.17 -7.13
C ILE A 31 3.27 -4.55 -7.43
N ILE A 32 3.80 -5.59 -6.80
CA ILE A 32 3.35 -6.98 -7.00
C ILE A 32 2.64 -7.43 -5.73
N ASP A 33 1.40 -7.87 -5.87
CA ASP A 33 0.59 -8.37 -4.74
C ASP A 33 -0.36 -9.46 -5.23
N PRO A 34 -0.63 -10.51 -4.42
CA PRO A 34 -1.55 -11.58 -4.82
C PRO A 34 -3.01 -11.14 -4.86
N TYR A 35 -3.38 -10.06 -4.16
CA TYR A 35 -4.75 -9.56 -4.14
C TYR A 35 -5.05 -8.72 -5.38
N ALA A 36 -6.33 -8.63 -5.72
CA ALA A 36 -6.79 -7.88 -6.89
C ALA A 36 -6.63 -6.36 -6.73
N THR A 37 -6.70 -5.86 -5.50
CA THR A 37 -6.58 -4.43 -5.20
C THR A 37 -5.58 -4.18 -4.09
N LEU A 38 -4.97 -2.99 -4.10
CA LEU A 38 -4.04 -2.58 -3.04
C LEU A 38 -4.79 -2.42 -1.70
N CYS A 39 -4.16 -2.84 -0.62
CA CYS A 39 -4.69 -2.83 0.74
C CYS A 39 -5.93 -3.71 0.97
N GLU A 40 -6.25 -4.61 0.04
CA GLU A 40 -7.42 -5.49 0.13
C GLU A 40 -7.38 -6.38 1.36
N GLN A 41 -6.24 -6.97 1.68
CA GLN A 41 -6.08 -7.84 2.85
C GLN A 41 -6.43 -7.10 4.16
N PHE A 42 -5.94 -5.89 4.32
CA PHE A 42 -6.27 -5.08 5.51
C PHE A 42 -7.77 -4.78 5.58
N ASN A 43 -8.37 -4.40 4.46
CA ASN A 43 -9.80 -4.13 4.38
C ASN A 43 -10.62 -5.36 4.77
N ASP A 44 -10.29 -6.53 4.23
CA ASP A 44 -10.96 -7.78 4.54
C ASP A 44 -10.82 -8.16 6.01
N PHE A 45 -9.62 -8.08 6.58
CA PHE A 45 -9.39 -8.41 7.98
C PHE A 45 -10.12 -7.46 8.92
N SER A 46 -10.10 -6.16 8.66
CA SER A 46 -10.80 -5.19 9.49
C SER A 46 -12.31 -5.43 9.54
N HIS A 47 -12.90 -5.85 8.42
CA HIS A 47 -14.31 -6.21 8.35
C HIS A 47 -14.58 -7.53 9.08
N ARG A 48 -13.75 -8.56 8.91
CA ARG A 48 -13.93 -9.86 9.58
C ARG A 48 -13.89 -9.76 11.09
N ILE A 49 -13.04 -8.92 11.65
CA ILE A 49 -12.94 -8.72 13.10
C ILE A 49 -13.84 -7.60 13.61
N SER A 50 -14.67 -7.04 12.74
CA SER A 50 -15.58 -5.94 13.08
C SER A 50 -14.86 -4.79 13.79
N MET A 51 -13.78 -4.30 13.20
CA MET A 51 -12.98 -3.20 13.75
C MET A 51 -13.46 -1.85 13.20
N PRO A 52 -14.36 -1.14 13.92
CA PRO A 52 -14.92 0.11 13.42
C PRO A 52 -13.93 1.29 13.45
N TYR A 53 -12.93 1.22 14.30
CA TYR A 53 -11.88 2.23 14.46
C TYR A 53 -10.51 1.59 14.48
N LEU A 54 -9.51 2.26 13.89
CA LEU A 54 -8.13 1.82 14.02
C LEU A 54 -7.66 1.93 15.46
N ARG A 55 -6.60 1.18 15.81
CA ARG A 55 -6.00 1.24 17.15
C ARG A 55 -4.99 2.38 17.29
N SER A 56 -4.48 2.87 16.19
CA SER A 56 -3.52 3.97 16.12
C SER A 56 -4.23 5.34 16.10
N PRO A 57 -3.55 6.42 16.53
CA PRO A 57 -4.10 7.78 16.39
C PRO A 57 -4.18 8.22 14.93
N ILE A 58 -4.85 9.35 14.65
CA ILE A 58 -5.13 9.85 13.30
C ILE A 58 -3.91 10.37 12.53
N VAL A 59 -2.74 10.42 13.16
CA VAL A 59 -1.51 10.94 12.57
C VAL A 59 -0.61 9.83 12.03
N HIS A 60 0.25 10.14 11.06
CA HIS A 60 1.25 9.22 10.48
C HIS A 60 0.63 8.02 9.75
N HIS A 61 -0.37 8.27 8.92
CA HIS A 61 -0.98 7.23 8.08
C HIS A 61 -0.67 7.44 6.60
N ILE A 62 -0.23 6.39 5.95
CA ILE A 62 -0.05 6.16 4.50
C ILE A 62 0.61 7.28 3.69
N HIS A 63 0.33 8.55 3.96
CA HIS A 63 0.92 9.69 3.28
C HIS A 63 2.14 10.23 4.05
N PRO A 64 3.20 10.73 3.37
CA PRO A 64 4.37 11.32 4.02
C PRO A 64 4.05 12.50 4.96
N ASN A 65 3.04 13.29 4.62
CA ASN A 65 2.54 14.32 5.54
C ASN A 65 1.77 13.63 6.68
N PRO A 66 2.26 13.73 7.94
CA PRO A 66 1.65 13.01 9.06
C PRO A 66 0.23 13.46 9.38
N PHE A 67 -0.19 14.63 8.93
CA PHE A 67 -1.53 15.18 9.17
C PHE A 67 -2.47 15.03 7.99
N HIS A 68 -2.07 14.32 6.95
CA HIS A 68 -2.84 14.23 5.70
C HIS A 68 -4.21 13.58 5.91
N LEU A 69 -4.29 12.48 6.68
CA LEU A 69 -5.57 11.83 7.00
C LEU A 69 -6.48 12.76 7.82
N LYS A 70 -5.94 13.50 8.77
CA LYS A 70 -6.70 14.46 9.58
C LYS A 70 -7.28 15.57 8.72
N GLN A 71 -6.50 16.10 7.79
CA GLN A 71 -6.97 17.12 6.83
C GLN A 71 -8.03 16.55 5.89
N PHE A 72 -7.85 15.33 5.41
CA PHE A 72 -8.82 14.61 4.60
C PHE A 72 -10.17 14.46 5.31
N ALA A 73 -10.15 13.99 6.57
CA ALA A 73 -11.35 13.85 7.37
C ALA A 73 -12.12 15.16 7.52
N LYS A 74 -11.40 16.26 7.68
CA LYS A 74 -11.98 17.61 7.80
C LYS A 74 -12.59 18.07 6.47
N VAL A 75 -11.88 17.91 5.36
CA VAL A 75 -12.35 18.31 4.03
C VAL A 75 -13.58 17.49 3.61
N GLN A 76 -13.58 16.20 3.88
CA GLN A 76 -14.67 15.29 3.56
C GLN A 76 -15.82 15.35 4.59
N GLN A 77 -15.71 16.22 5.61
CA GLN A 77 -16.75 16.45 6.62
C GLN A 77 -17.19 15.18 7.37
N TYR A 78 -16.24 14.35 7.76
CA TYR A 78 -16.51 13.18 8.60
C TYR A 78 -16.85 13.60 10.03
N ALA A 79 -18.15 13.63 10.37
CA ALA A 79 -18.65 14.06 11.68
C ALA A 79 -18.19 13.14 12.83
N HIS A 80 -18.02 11.85 12.56
CA HIS A 80 -17.59 10.83 13.52
C HIS A 80 -16.34 10.09 13.03
N GLY A 81 -15.44 10.83 12.39
CA GLY A 81 -14.23 10.26 11.80
C GLY A 81 -13.21 9.75 12.81
N THR A 82 -13.31 10.13 14.07
CA THR A 82 -12.40 9.70 15.14
C THR A 82 -13.15 9.28 16.41
N TYR A 83 -12.48 8.45 17.22
CA TYR A 83 -12.99 7.98 18.50
C TYR A 83 -11.95 8.13 19.60
N GLY A 84 -12.42 8.61 20.77
CA GLY A 84 -11.65 8.69 22.00
C GLY A 84 -10.59 9.80 22.02
N GLN A 85 -9.92 9.90 23.17
CA GLN A 85 -8.94 10.96 23.41
C GLN A 85 -7.72 10.90 22.49
N TYR A 86 -7.39 9.72 21.97
CA TYR A 86 -6.28 9.53 21.03
C TYR A 86 -6.69 9.72 19.58
N GLN A 87 -7.92 10.15 19.30
CA GLN A 87 -8.44 10.39 17.95
C GLN A 87 -8.15 9.22 17.01
N ARG A 88 -8.61 8.02 17.40
CA ARG A 88 -8.48 6.81 16.56
C ARG A 88 -9.38 6.96 15.33
N PRO A 89 -8.85 6.86 14.10
CA PRO A 89 -9.66 7.07 12.91
C PRO A 89 -10.65 5.93 12.69
N GLN A 90 -11.83 6.29 12.18
CA GLN A 90 -12.81 5.33 11.68
C GLN A 90 -12.19 4.52 10.54
N THR A 91 -12.39 3.21 10.56
CA THR A 91 -11.78 2.30 9.57
C THR A 91 -12.25 2.61 8.15
N ASP A 92 -13.55 2.83 7.95
CA ASP A 92 -14.09 3.15 6.62
C ASP A 92 -13.57 4.50 6.09
N MET A 93 -13.43 5.49 6.96
CA MET A 93 -12.80 6.76 6.60
C MET A 93 -11.34 6.57 6.19
N PHE A 94 -10.59 5.78 6.95
CA PHE A 94 -9.20 5.45 6.62
C PHE A 94 -9.11 4.75 5.26
N MET A 95 -9.96 3.77 4.98
CA MET A 95 -9.98 3.08 3.69
C MET A 95 -10.40 4.00 2.54
N HIS A 96 -11.31 4.93 2.77
CA HIS A 96 -11.65 5.96 1.78
C HIS A 96 -10.42 6.82 1.45
N HIS A 97 -9.66 7.23 2.46
CA HIS A 97 -8.41 7.96 2.27
C HIS A 97 -7.38 7.14 1.49
N VAL A 98 -7.22 5.85 1.82
CA VAL A 98 -6.33 4.93 1.10
C VAL A 98 -6.70 4.86 -0.39
N HIS A 99 -7.96 4.63 -0.70
CA HIS A 99 -8.44 4.53 -2.08
C HIS A 99 -8.25 5.82 -2.85
N GLU A 100 -8.48 6.96 -2.21
CA GLU A 100 -8.25 8.27 -2.84
C GLU A 100 -6.77 8.50 -3.13
N GLN A 101 -5.86 8.11 -2.21
CA GLN A 101 -4.42 8.22 -2.45
C GLN A 101 -3.95 7.28 -3.56
N VAL A 102 -4.43 6.05 -3.59
CA VAL A 102 -4.15 5.09 -4.66
C VAL A 102 -4.56 5.66 -6.02
N HIS A 103 -5.73 6.29 -6.08
CA HIS A 103 -6.23 6.93 -7.29
C HIS A 103 -5.40 8.17 -7.68
N HIS A 104 -5.10 9.03 -6.71
CA HIS A 104 -4.34 10.27 -6.92
C HIS A 104 -2.95 10.01 -7.54
N TYR A 105 -2.27 8.95 -7.08
CA TYR A 105 -0.95 8.57 -7.59
C TYR A 105 -1.00 7.56 -8.73
N ASP A 106 -2.17 7.18 -9.21
CA ASP A 106 -2.37 6.14 -10.24
C ASP A 106 -1.69 4.81 -9.91
N LEU A 107 -1.68 4.41 -8.65
CA LEU A 107 -0.95 3.22 -8.20
C LEU A 107 -1.55 1.92 -8.76
N ASN A 108 -2.81 1.90 -9.15
CA ASN A 108 -3.42 0.75 -9.81
C ASN A 108 -2.76 0.42 -11.15
N GLU A 109 -2.26 1.43 -11.86
CA GLU A 109 -1.52 1.25 -13.11
C GLU A 109 -0.15 0.58 -12.89
N ASN A 110 0.37 0.65 -11.67
CA ASN A 110 1.64 0.05 -11.28
C ASN A 110 1.48 -1.35 -10.69
N HIS A 111 0.25 -1.78 -10.43
CA HIS A 111 -0.06 -3.02 -9.73
C HIS A 111 -0.08 -4.20 -10.70
N ILE A 112 0.64 -5.25 -10.33
CA ILE A 112 0.58 -6.57 -10.98
C ILE A 112 0.08 -7.56 -9.95
N GLN A 113 -1.04 -8.21 -10.25
CA GLN A 113 -1.57 -9.28 -9.40
C GLN A 113 -0.80 -10.57 -9.64
N GLY A 114 -0.20 -11.12 -8.60
CA GLY A 114 0.54 -12.38 -8.69
C GLY A 114 1.30 -12.71 -7.42
N TYR A 115 1.78 -13.95 -7.36
CA TYR A 115 2.67 -14.42 -6.30
C TYR A 115 4.10 -14.43 -6.80
N VAL A 116 5.02 -13.92 -5.99
CA VAL A 116 6.45 -14.03 -6.25
C VAL A 116 6.92 -15.41 -5.77
N GLU A 117 7.46 -16.20 -6.68
CA GLU A 117 8.00 -17.52 -6.37
C GLU A 117 9.49 -17.50 -6.15
N ALA A 118 10.21 -16.66 -6.88
CA ALA A 118 11.66 -16.62 -6.81
C ALA A 118 12.22 -15.23 -7.11
N LEU A 119 13.32 -14.90 -6.44
CA LEU A 119 14.13 -13.72 -6.67
C LEU A 119 15.55 -14.16 -7.02
N ALA A 120 16.10 -13.61 -8.07
CA ALA A 120 17.49 -13.83 -8.44
C ALA A 120 18.11 -12.52 -8.90
N LYS A 121 19.39 -12.33 -8.57
CA LYS A 121 20.16 -11.21 -9.10
C LYS A 121 21.06 -11.72 -10.22
N LYS A 122 20.93 -11.13 -11.40
CA LYS A 122 21.69 -11.51 -12.58
C LYS A 122 22.09 -10.27 -13.36
N ASP A 123 23.37 -10.15 -13.69
CA ASP A 123 23.91 -9.03 -14.49
C ASP A 123 23.56 -7.65 -13.93
N GLY A 124 23.57 -7.51 -12.59
CA GLY A 124 23.28 -6.26 -11.90
C GLY A 124 21.81 -5.91 -11.73
N GLN A 125 20.90 -6.71 -12.30
CA GLN A 125 19.46 -6.55 -12.16
C GLN A 125 18.83 -7.68 -11.38
N TRP A 126 17.68 -7.36 -10.74
CA TRP A 126 16.84 -8.36 -10.12
C TRP A 126 15.88 -8.98 -11.14
N GLN A 127 15.72 -10.28 -11.08
CA GLN A 127 14.69 -11.02 -11.80
C GLN A 127 13.70 -11.57 -10.80
N ILE A 128 12.43 -11.24 -11.00
CA ILE A 128 11.33 -11.64 -10.13
C ILE A 128 10.45 -12.60 -10.92
N GLN A 129 10.41 -13.86 -10.50
CA GLN A 129 9.56 -14.87 -11.12
C GLN A 129 8.23 -14.96 -10.40
N LEU A 130 7.13 -14.85 -11.15
CA LEU A 130 5.77 -15.00 -10.66
C LEU A 130 5.25 -16.42 -10.89
N ASN A 131 4.17 -16.76 -10.20
CA ASN A 131 3.52 -18.06 -10.27
C ASN A 131 2.93 -18.43 -11.64
N ASP A 132 2.73 -17.45 -12.52
CA ASP A 132 2.28 -17.66 -13.91
C ASP A 132 3.45 -17.73 -14.92
N ASN A 133 4.67 -17.96 -14.45
CA ASN A 133 5.92 -17.97 -15.20
C ASN A 133 6.34 -16.61 -15.79
N GLN A 134 5.64 -15.53 -15.48
CA GLN A 134 6.06 -14.18 -15.85
C GLN A 134 7.35 -13.83 -15.08
N VAL A 135 8.30 -13.20 -15.77
CA VAL A 135 9.55 -12.70 -15.18
C VAL A 135 9.58 -11.19 -15.32
N ILE A 136 9.83 -10.51 -14.20
CA ILE A 136 9.95 -9.05 -14.14
C ILE A 136 11.39 -8.70 -13.83
N HIS A 137 11.94 -7.76 -14.61
CA HIS A 137 13.30 -7.24 -14.43
C HIS A 137 13.21 -5.87 -13.76
N THR A 138 14.03 -5.66 -12.74
CA THR A 138 14.03 -4.40 -11.98
C THR A 138 15.40 -4.12 -11.39
N ASP A 139 15.68 -2.84 -11.15
CA ASP A 139 16.96 -2.42 -10.57
C ASP A 139 16.95 -2.53 -9.04
N CYS A 140 15.82 -2.23 -8.43
CA CYS A 140 15.66 -2.22 -6.97
C CYS A 140 14.42 -3.02 -6.57
N VAL A 141 14.54 -3.80 -5.50
CA VAL A 141 13.43 -4.56 -4.92
C VAL A 141 13.25 -4.14 -3.46
N ILE A 142 11.99 -3.87 -3.09
CA ILE A 142 11.59 -3.63 -1.71
C ILE A 142 10.64 -4.74 -1.29
N LEU A 143 10.97 -5.42 -0.20
CA LEU A 143 10.11 -6.45 0.39
C LEU A 143 9.18 -5.81 1.41
N ALA A 144 7.90 -5.78 1.11
CA ALA A 144 6.84 -5.23 1.97
C ALA A 144 5.68 -6.22 2.12
N ASN A 145 5.96 -7.51 2.01
CA ASN A 145 4.96 -8.57 2.00
C ASN A 145 4.45 -8.97 3.41
N GLY A 146 4.97 -8.35 4.48
CA GLY A 146 4.54 -8.64 5.85
C GLY A 146 4.78 -10.08 6.29
N CYS A 147 4.07 -10.50 7.31
CA CYS A 147 4.02 -11.90 7.74
C CYS A 147 2.90 -12.61 7.00
N THR A 148 2.99 -12.79 5.71
CA THR A 148 2.13 -13.75 5.03
C THR A 148 2.59 -15.13 5.44
N GLN A 149 1.79 -15.77 6.25
CA GLN A 149 2.02 -17.16 6.56
C GLN A 149 1.87 -17.99 5.30
N ALA A 150 2.99 -18.37 4.75
CA ALA A 150 3.05 -19.65 4.08
C ALA A 150 3.06 -20.71 5.19
N ILE A 151 1.92 -21.20 5.52
CA ILE A 151 1.81 -22.44 6.28
C ILE A 151 1.47 -23.54 5.29
#